data_03a11d0d87e5bfe3094f15cf1d46818c
#
_entry.id   03a11d0d87e5bfe3094f15cf1d46818c
#
_cell.length_a   1.000
_cell.length_b   1.000
_cell.length_c   1.000
_cell.angle_alpha   90.00
_cell.angle_beta   90.00
_cell.angle_gamma   90.00
#
_symmetry.space_group_name_H-M   'P 1'
#
loop_
_entity.id
_entity.type
_entity.pdbx_description
1 polymer ?
#
loop_
_entity_poly.entity_id
_entity_poly.type
_entity_poly.pdbx_seq_one_letter_code
_entity_poly.pdbx_strand_id
1 'polypeptide(L)'
;MLLMYPPRNRSLQKSKPKYLFAGLGTMGFPMAGHLSKNPNLDVYVFNRTSKISDKWVKKYHGAKLLSLNSCSIKFDGIITCLKDDASISSVILNSGLLKSIKTNAFIVDHSTTSLDLVSTISNHPDILDKKISFFDAPVSGGEVGAINGLLSIMLGGPKAKLSKVKIVLEAYSKSITHIGPSGHGQLTKMVNQLCIASLIQGLSEGIALGSKSNLNMNKVLEAISGGAAQSWQMDNRFKTMIKGDFDFGFAVDLMIKDLKIALNQSKKLDLNLSTSKSILKNYNKLSLSGDGNLDTSSLIKLLG
;
A
#
# COMPACT_ATOMS: atom_id res chain seq x y z
N MET A 1 -69.06 1.52 9.78
CA MET A 1 -68.07 2.51 9.32
C MET A 1 -66.68 1.96 9.64
N LEU A 2 -66.08 1.22 8.72
CA LEU A 2 -64.78 0.60 8.90
C LEU A 2 -63.70 1.62 8.56
N LEU A 3 -62.93 2.02 9.55
CA LEU A 3 -61.74 2.85 9.37
C LEU A 3 -60.64 2.02 8.69
N MET A 4 -60.41 2.26 7.41
CA MET A 4 -59.24 1.77 6.70
C MET A 4 -58.01 2.54 7.18
N TYR A 5 -57.07 1.84 7.85
CA TYR A 5 -55.71 2.35 8.10
C TYR A 5 -54.93 2.35 6.79
N PRO A 6 -54.24 3.46 6.44
CA PRO A 6 -53.39 3.45 5.28
C PRO A 6 -52.19 2.47 5.49
N PRO A 7 -51.70 1.83 4.42
CA PRO A 7 -50.57 0.88 4.53
C PRO A 7 -49.32 1.62 5.08
N ARG A 8 -48.71 1.04 6.11
CA ARG A 8 -47.43 1.51 6.64
C ARG A 8 -46.43 1.55 5.49
N ASN A 9 -45.91 2.74 5.19
CA ASN A 9 -44.75 2.94 4.33
C ASN A 9 -43.63 2.04 4.81
N ARG A 10 -43.37 0.96 4.09
CA ARG A 10 -42.08 0.21 4.19
C ARG A 10 -41.01 1.16 3.70
N SER A 11 -40.27 1.78 4.62
CA SER A 11 -39.06 2.46 4.31
C SER A 11 -38.19 1.47 3.52
N LEU A 12 -37.92 1.78 2.27
CA LEU A 12 -36.96 1.04 1.44
C LEU A 12 -35.61 1.11 2.17
N GLN A 13 -35.26 0.04 2.88
CA GLN A 13 -33.96 -0.09 3.52
C GLN A 13 -32.93 -0.01 2.41
N LYS A 14 -32.22 1.12 2.31
CA LYS A 14 -31.14 1.28 1.32
C LYS A 14 -30.18 0.11 1.48
N SER A 15 -29.95 -0.63 0.41
CA SER A 15 -28.97 -1.73 0.41
C SER A 15 -27.60 -1.19 0.81
N LYS A 16 -26.87 -1.94 1.67
CA LYS A 16 -25.53 -1.55 2.10
C LYS A 16 -24.60 -1.38 0.89
N PRO A 17 -23.70 -0.39 0.90
CA PRO A 17 -22.65 -0.27 -0.12
C PRO A 17 -21.78 -1.53 -0.16
N LYS A 18 -21.46 -1.99 -1.37
CA LYS A 18 -20.66 -3.19 -1.62
C LYS A 18 -19.27 -2.80 -2.06
N TYR A 19 -18.28 -3.21 -1.31
CA TYR A 19 -16.88 -2.93 -1.62
C TYR A 19 -16.11 -4.21 -1.87
N LEU A 20 -15.27 -4.20 -2.91
CA LEU A 20 -14.34 -5.26 -3.20
C LEU A 20 -12.94 -4.84 -2.75
N PHE A 21 -12.28 -5.67 -1.95
CA PHE A 21 -10.86 -5.55 -1.63
C PHE A 21 -10.07 -6.66 -2.35
N ALA A 22 -9.24 -6.30 -3.33
CA ALA A 22 -8.44 -7.22 -4.11
C ALA A 22 -6.95 -7.13 -3.71
N GLY A 23 -6.39 -8.28 -3.33
CA GLY A 23 -5.01 -8.40 -2.83
C GLY A 23 -4.96 -8.49 -1.30
N LEU A 24 -4.83 -9.72 -0.80
CA LEU A 24 -4.77 -10.06 0.62
C LEU A 24 -3.35 -10.50 1.03
N GLY A 25 -2.35 -9.75 0.57
CA GLY A 25 -0.97 -9.89 1.06
C GLY A 25 -0.83 -9.38 2.49
N THR A 26 0.41 -9.26 2.97
CA THR A 26 0.76 -8.79 4.32
C THR A 26 0.04 -7.50 4.71
N MET A 27 -0.08 -6.55 3.78
CA MET A 27 -0.76 -5.27 4.02
C MET A 27 -2.28 -5.39 3.83
N GLY A 28 -2.72 -5.92 2.69
CA GLY A 28 -4.14 -5.91 2.31
C GLY A 28 -5.02 -6.82 3.19
N PHE A 29 -4.49 -7.89 3.74
CA PHE A 29 -5.23 -8.81 4.62
C PHE A 29 -5.80 -8.09 5.87
N PRO A 30 -4.99 -7.41 6.69
CA PRO A 30 -5.50 -6.64 7.84
C PRO A 30 -6.29 -5.40 7.41
N MET A 31 -5.91 -4.69 6.34
CA MET A 31 -6.66 -3.52 5.85
C MET A 31 -8.11 -3.88 5.48
N ALA A 32 -8.32 -4.95 4.71
CA ALA A 32 -9.65 -5.47 4.40
C ALA A 32 -10.40 -5.89 5.68
N GLY A 33 -9.68 -6.45 6.67
CA GLY A 33 -10.24 -6.81 7.97
C GLY A 33 -10.74 -5.61 8.75
N HIS A 34 -9.99 -4.51 8.78
CA HIS A 34 -10.45 -3.28 9.41
C HIS A 34 -11.71 -2.71 8.72
N LEU A 35 -11.73 -2.71 7.38
CA LEU A 35 -12.88 -2.24 6.62
C LEU A 35 -14.15 -3.06 6.95
N SER A 36 -14.01 -4.37 7.10
CA SER A 36 -15.12 -5.29 7.38
C SER A 36 -15.73 -5.15 8.78
N LYS A 37 -15.08 -4.42 9.70
CA LYS A 37 -15.64 -4.12 11.02
C LYS A 37 -16.81 -3.12 10.97
N ASN A 38 -16.95 -2.39 9.86
CA ASN A 38 -18.07 -1.47 9.70
C ASN A 38 -19.35 -2.25 9.32
N PRO A 39 -20.37 -2.31 10.21
CA PRO A 39 -21.57 -3.11 9.97
C PRO A 39 -22.47 -2.56 8.86
N ASN A 40 -22.21 -1.33 8.40
CA ASN A 40 -22.97 -0.67 7.34
C ASN A 40 -22.42 -0.94 5.94
N LEU A 41 -21.39 -1.79 5.81
CA LEU A 41 -20.75 -2.14 4.55
C LEU A 41 -20.83 -3.65 4.30
N ASP A 42 -20.97 -4.02 3.02
CA ASP A 42 -20.78 -5.39 2.55
C ASP A 42 -19.39 -5.49 1.91
N VAL A 43 -18.46 -6.16 2.58
CA VAL A 43 -17.07 -6.31 2.12
C VAL A 43 -16.89 -7.66 1.43
N TYR A 44 -16.41 -7.60 0.21
CA TYR A 44 -16.00 -8.75 -0.59
C TYR A 44 -14.49 -8.73 -0.75
N VAL A 45 -13.87 -9.90 -0.74
CA VAL A 45 -12.42 -10.01 -0.92
C VAL A 45 -12.07 -10.93 -2.08
N PHE A 46 -10.98 -10.60 -2.75
CA PHE A 46 -10.39 -11.44 -3.78
C PHE A 46 -8.87 -11.53 -3.61
N ASN A 47 -8.35 -12.73 -3.77
CA ASN A 47 -6.90 -12.96 -3.86
C ASN A 47 -6.62 -14.08 -4.86
N ARG A 48 -5.56 -13.92 -5.66
CA ARG A 48 -5.15 -14.92 -6.68
C ARG A 48 -5.00 -16.32 -6.07
N THR A 49 -4.42 -16.41 -4.87
CA THR A 49 -4.33 -17.65 -4.09
C THR A 49 -5.59 -17.76 -3.22
N SER A 50 -6.57 -18.54 -3.66
CA SER A 50 -7.90 -18.65 -3.00
C SER A 50 -7.82 -19.03 -1.51
N LYS A 51 -6.85 -19.89 -1.13
CA LYS A 51 -6.62 -20.26 0.29
C LYS A 51 -6.42 -19.05 1.21
N ILE A 52 -5.91 -17.93 0.70
CA ILE A 52 -5.73 -16.70 1.50
C ILE A 52 -7.10 -16.04 1.74
N SER A 53 -7.95 -15.98 0.72
CA SER A 53 -9.34 -15.52 0.87
C SER A 53 -10.14 -16.41 1.82
N ASP A 54 -9.90 -17.74 1.81
CA ASP A 54 -10.52 -18.68 2.76
C ASP A 54 -10.09 -18.40 4.21
N LYS A 55 -8.80 -18.11 4.43
CA LYS A 55 -8.31 -17.69 5.76
C LYS A 55 -8.94 -16.37 6.20
N TRP A 56 -9.11 -15.43 5.27
CA TRP A 56 -9.66 -14.12 5.58
C TRP A 56 -11.13 -14.21 6.03
N VAL A 57 -12.00 -14.93 5.30
CA VAL A 57 -13.43 -15.08 5.65
C VAL A 57 -13.66 -15.91 6.92
N LYS A 58 -12.67 -16.72 7.34
CA LYS A 58 -12.71 -17.40 8.65
C LYS A 58 -12.41 -16.45 9.82
N LYS A 59 -11.67 -15.37 9.56
CA LYS A 59 -11.20 -14.44 10.60
C LYS A 59 -12.06 -13.18 10.68
N TYR A 60 -12.60 -12.72 9.56
CA TYR A 60 -13.30 -11.44 9.43
C TYR A 60 -14.69 -11.62 8.81
N HIS A 61 -15.55 -10.60 9.00
CA HIS A 61 -16.87 -10.57 8.38
C HIS A 61 -16.76 -10.15 6.92
N GLY A 62 -17.44 -10.88 6.03
CA GLY A 62 -17.49 -10.57 4.59
C GLY A 62 -17.55 -11.83 3.75
N ALA A 63 -17.44 -11.68 2.44
CA ALA A 63 -17.52 -12.76 1.48
C ALA A 63 -16.30 -12.79 0.56
N LYS A 64 -15.90 -13.96 0.08
CA LYS A 64 -14.88 -14.09 -0.96
C LYS A 64 -15.50 -14.14 -2.34
N LEU A 65 -14.82 -13.59 -3.33
CA LEU A 65 -15.08 -13.85 -4.74
C LEU A 65 -14.24 -15.02 -5.22
N LEU A 66 -14.84 -15.87 -6.02
CA LEU A 66 -14.14 -16.99 -6.67
C LEU A 66 -13.45 -16.53 -7.97
N SER A 67 -14.04 -15.57 -8.66
CA SER A 67 -13.53 -15.01 -9.92
C SER A 67 -13.94 -13.55 -10.06
N LEU A 68 -13.12 -12.76 -10.72
CA LEU A 68 -13.42 -11.38 -11.08
C LEU A 68 -14.21 -11.28 -12.40
N ASN A 69 -14.04 -12.25 -13.29
CA ASN A 69 -14.56 -12.21 -14.66
C ASN A 69 -16.08 -12.49 -14.77
N SER A 70 -16.64 -13.26 -13.83
CA SER A 70 -18.05 -13.68 -13.85
C SER A 70 -18.86 -13.14 -12.67
N CYS A 71 -18.45 -12.00 -12.11
CA CYS A 71 -19.08 -11.46 -10.93
C CYS A 71 -20.38 -10.71 -11.29
N SER A 72 -21.54 -11.25 -10.84
CA SER A 72 -22.85 -10.60 -10.98
C SER A 72 -23.05 -9.43 -9.99
N ILE A 73 -22.18 -9.32 -8.99
CA ILE A 73 -22.25 -8.27 -7.96
C ILE A 73 -21.81 -6.94 -8.57
N LYS A 74 -22.56 -5.87 -8.29
CA LYS A 74 -22.20 -4.50 -8.66
C LYS A 74 -21.61 -3.77 -7.46
N PHE A 75 -20.36 -3.33 -7.57
CA PHE A 75 -19.60 -2.68 -6.50
C PHE A 75 -19.75 -1.16 -6.51
N ASP A 76 -19.89 -0.58 -5.33
CA ASP A 76 -19.85 0.86 -5.09
C ASP A 76 -18.41 1.39 -5.00
N GLY A 77 -17.45 0.50 -4.72
CA GLY A 77 -16.02 0.81 -4.71
C GLY A 77 -15.16 -0.44 -4.80
N ILE A 78 -13.97 -0.27 -5.37
CA ILE A 78 -12.94 -1.29 -5.47
C ILE A 78 -11.69 -0.76 -4.79
N ILE A 79 -11.08 -1.58 -3.94
CA ILE A 79 -9.83 -1.29 -3.26
C ILE A 79 -8.81 -2.34 -3.71
N THR A 80 -7.61 -1.92 -4.08
CA THR A 80 -6.52 -2.81 -4.46
C THR A 80 -5.29 -2.59 -3.58
N CYS A 81 -4.60 -3.68 -3.26
CA CYS A 81 -3.31 -3.66 -2.58
C CYS A 81 -2.48 -4.83 -3.11
N LEU A 82 -1.79 -4.61 -4.22
CA LEU A 82 -1.12 -5.64 -5.02
C LEU A 82 0.39 -5.35 -5.14
N LYS A 83 1.12 -6.29 -5.73
CA LYS A 83 2.59 -6.26 -5.71
C LYS A 83 3.18 -5.22 -6.66
N ASP A 84 2.65 -5.11 -7.89
CA ASP A 84 3.27 -4.40 -9.01
C ASP A 84 2.26 -4.00 -10.09
N ASP A 85 2.74 -3.25 -11.09
CA ASP A 85 1.95 -2.75 -12.23
C ASP A 85 1.25 -3.88 -13.00
N ALA A 86 1.95 -5.01 -13.21
CA ALA A 86 1.39 -6.15 -13.93
C ALA A 86 0.20 -6.76 -13.17
N SER A 87 0.31 -6.88 -11.85
CA SER A 87 -0.76 -7.40 -11.00
C SER A 87 -1.97 -6.46 -10.99
N ILE A 88 -1.75 -5.13 -10.94
CA ILE A 88 -2.83 -4.15 -11.01
C ILE A 88 -3.51 -4.16 -12.38
N SER A 89 -2.75 -4.15 -13.46
CA SER A 89 -3.29 -4.25 -14.83
C SER A 89 -4.13 -5.51 -15.01
N SER A 90 -3.63 -6.65 -14.51
CA SER A 90 -4.36 -7.92 -14.57
C SER A 90 -5.70 -7.85 -13.83
N VAL A 91 -5.73 -7.24 -12.63
CA VAL A 91 -6.93 -7.17 -11.80
C VAL A 91 -7.89 -6.09 -12.27
N ILE A 92 -7.43 -4.88 -12.54
CA ILE A 92 -8.32 -3.76 -12.88
C ILE A 92 -8.71 -3.80 -14.36
N LEU A 93 -7.74 -3.93 -15.27
CA LEU A 93 -7.97 -3.73 -16.70
C LEU A 93 -8.36 -5.04 -17.42
N ASN A 94 -7.71 -6.16 -17.09
CA ASN A 94 -7.79 -7.36 -17.89
C ASN A 94 -8.74 -8.46 -17.33
N SER A 95 -9.21 -8.32 -16.09
CA SER A 95 -10.05 -9.35 -15.46
C SER A 95 -11.54 -9.24 -15.78
N GLY A 96 -11.97 -8.20 -16.46
CA GLY A 96 -13.40 -7.89 -16.62
C GLY A 96 -14.05 -7.22 -15.39
N LEU A 97 -13.29 -6.92 -14.36
CA LEU A 97 -13.78 -6.31 -13.11
C LEU A 97 -14.49 -4.97 -13.35
N LEU A 98 -14.04 -4.17 -14.33
CA LEU A 98 -14.69 -2.91 -14.68
C LEU A 98 -16.15 -3.06 -15.11
N LYS A 99 -16.59 -4.25 -15.57
CA LYS A 99 -18.00 -4.54 -15.85
C LYS A 99 -18.83 -4.62 -14.57
N SER A 100 -18.20 -4.95 -13.45
CA SER A 100 -18.84 -5.15 -12.13
C SER A 100 -18.84 -3.91 -11.23
N ILE A 101 -18.22 -2.83 -11.65
CA ILE A 101 -18.26 -1.55 -10.92
C ILE A 101 -19.44 -0.69 -11.39
N LYS A 102 -20.12 -0.03 -10.45
CA LYS A 102 -21.25 0.88 -10.73
C LYS A 102 -20.76 2.18 -11.36
N THR A 103 -21.66 2.86 -12.05
CA THR A 103 -21.45 4.25 -12.48
C THR A 103 -21.29 5.15 -11.24
N ASN A 104 -20.42 6.15 -11.34
CA ASN A 104 -20.05 7.07 -10.25
C ASN A 104 -19.41 6.39 -9.02
N ALA A 105 -18.97 5.15 -9.12
CA ALA A 105 -18.22 4.46 -8.07
C ALA A 105 -16.77 5.00 -7.97
N PHE A 106 -15.95 4.34 -7.14
CA PHE A 106 -14.53 4.68 -7.01
C PHE A 106 -13.63 3.45 -7.08
N ILE A 107 -12.36 3.68 -7.41
CA ILE A 107 -11.26 2.74 -7.25
C ILE A 107 -10.20 3.43 -6.39
N VAL A 108 -9.71 2.74 -5.35
CA VAL A 108 -8.57 3.16 -4.53
C VAL A 108 -7.47 2.13 -4.68
N ASP A 109 -6.30 2.54 -5.15
CA ASP A 109 -5.13 1.66 -5.25
C ASP A 109 -4.06 2.02 -4.22
N HIS A 110 -3.82 1.09 -3.29
CA HIS A 110 -2.78 1.21 -2.25
C HIS A 110 -1.42 0.64 -2.68
N SER A 111 -1.34 0.07 -3.87
CA SER A 111 -0.10 -0.49 -4.40
C SER A 111 0.90 0.63 -4.73
N THR A 112 2.19 0.32 -4.68
CA THR A 112 3.22 1.21 -5.21
C THR A 112 3.46 0.86 -6.68
N THR A 113 3.08 1.77 -7.57
CA THR A 113 3.01 1.59 -9.03
C THR A 113 3.59 2.78 -9.79
N SER A 114 3.78 2.61 -11.09
CA SER A 114 4.26 3.67 -11.98
C SER A 114 3.18 4.72 -12.26
N LEU A 115 3.61 5.94 -12.61
CA LEU A 115 2.68 6.99 -13.08
C LEU A 115 2.05 6.63 -14.44
N ASP A 116 2.74 5.85 -15.26
CA ASP A 116 2.21 5.41 -16.55
C ASP A 116 0.98 4.52 -16.34
N LEU A 117 1.03 3.62 -15.35
CA LEU A 117 -0.13 2.80 -15.01
C LEU A 117 -1.28 3.64 -14.44
N VAL A 118 -0.98 4.58 -13.53
CA VAL A 118 -1.99 5.52 -13.00
C VAL A 118 -2.69 6.26 -14.14
N SER A 119 -1.92 6.77 -15.09
CA SER A 119 -2.45 7.45 -16.29
C SER A 119 -3.30 6.49 -17.14
N THR A 120 -2.80 5.28 -17.39
CA THR A 120 -3.52 4.27 -18.19
C THR A 120 -4.87 3.93 -17.57
N ILE A 121 -4.93 3.72 -16.25
CA ILE A 121 -6.18 3.42 -15.55
C ILE A 121 -7.11 4.64 -15.58
N SER A 122 -6.61 5.81 -15.21
CA SER A 122 -7.43 7.02 -15.11
C SER A 122 -8.07 7.42 -16.43
N ASN A 123 -7.42 7.13 -17.57
CA ASN A 123 -7.88 7.44 -18.93
C ASN A 123 -8.56 6.24 -19.63
N HIS A 124 -8.77 5.12 -18.93
CA HIS A 124 -9.42 3.95 -19.54
C HIS A 124 -10.88 4.27 -19.91
N PRO A 125 -11.37 3.90 -21.12
CA PRO A 125 -12.75 4.21 -21.56
C PRO A 125 -13.83 3.85 -20.54
N ASP A 126 -13.81 2.64 -19.99
CA ASP A 126 -14.79 2.22 -18.97
C ASP A 126 -14.76 3.10 -17.69
N ILE A 127 -13.59 3.63 -17.32
CA ILE A 127 -13.43 4.53 -16.16
C ILE A 127 -14.10 5.87 -16.46
N LEU A 128 -13.85 6.41 -17.65
CA LEU A 128 -14.40 7.70 -18.10
C LEU A 128 -15.92 7.61 -18.31
N ASP A 129 -16.39 6.62 -19.08
CA ASP A 129 -17.80 6.44 -19.41
C ASP A 129 -18.68 6.24 -18.18
N LYS A 130 -18.18 5.45 -17.22
CA LYS A 130 -18.88 5.21 -15.94
C LYS A 130 -18.63 6.30 -14.90
N LYS A 131 -17.83 7.33 -15.22
CA LYS A 131 -17.47 8.43 -14.30
C LYS A 131 -16.88 7.89 -12.98
N ILE A 132 -16.06 6.84 -13.06
CA ILE A 132 -15.40 6.24 -11.91
C ILE A 132 -14.30 7.18 -11.41
N SER A 133 -14.22 7.39 -10.11
CA SER A 133 -13.16 8.20 -9.50
C SER A 133 -11.98 7.29 -9.13
N PHE A 134 -10.85 7.46 -9.79
CA PHE A 134 -9.62 6.72 -9.45
C PHE A 134 -8.76 7.51 -8.46
N PHE A 135 -8.27 6.82 -7.43
CA PHE A 135 -7.37 7.36 -6.42
C PHE A 135 -6.16 6.44 -6.27
N ASP A 136 -4.98 6.98 -6.46
CA ASP A 136 -3.73 6.36 -6.07
C ASP A 136 -3.43 6.74 -4.62
N ALA A 137 -3.34 5.75 -3.76
CA ALA A 137 -3.32 5.93 -2.31
C ALA A 137 -2.25 5.05 -1.64
N PRO A 138 -0.99 5.08 -2.08
CA PRO A 138 0.06 4.30 -1.45
C PRO A 138 0.22 4.67 0.01
N VAL A 139 0.72 3.71 0.80
CA VAL A 139 0.73 3.80 2.26
C VAL A 139 2.15 3.74 2.82
N SER A 140 2.30 4.28 4.03
CA SER A 140 3.46 4.12 4.89
C SER A 140 3.02 3.66 6.28
N GLY A 141 3.90 2.91 7.01
CA GLY A 141 3.62 2.35 8.33
C GLY A 141 3.88 0.84 8.41
N GLY A 142 4.17 0.18 7.27
CA GLY A 142 4.50 -1.25 7.19
C GLY A 142 3.41 -2.17 7.71
N GLU A 143 3.78 -3.44 7.92
CA GLU A 143 2.86 -4.48 8.39
C GLU A 143 2.22 -4.12 9.74
N VAL A 144 3.01 -3.63 10.69
CA VAL A 144 2.54 -3.22 12.03
C VAL A 144 1.48 -2.12 11.91
N GLY A 145 1.72 -1.12 11.04
CA GLY A 145 0.74 -0.07 10.77
C GLY A 145 -0.56 -0.61 10.17
N ALA A 146 -0.47 -1.58 9.26
CA ALA A 146 -1.64 -2.21 8.66
C ALA A 146 -2.44 -3.05 9.68
N ILE A 147 -1.76 -3.85 10.51
CA ILE A 147 -2.39 -4.66 11.56
C ILE A 147 -3.13 -3.79 12.58
N ASN A 148 -2.53 -2.66 12.97
CA ASN A 148 -3.09 -1.77 13.98
C ASN A 148 -4.07 -0.71 13.42
N GLY A 149 -4.27 -0.64 12.09
CA GLY A 149 -5.11 0.38 11.46
C GLY A 149 -4.51 1.80 11.56
N LEU A 150 -3.19 1.91 11.58
CA LEU A 150 -2.43 3.15 11.83
C LEU A 150 -1.56 3.57 10.63
N LEU A 151 -2.01 3.27 9.40
CA LEU A 151 -1.29 3.65 8.20
C LEU A 151 -1.35 5.16 7.95
N SER A 152 -0.31 5.69 7.30
CA SER A 152 -0.32 7.02 6.70
C SER A 152 -0.56 6.88 5.20
N ILE A 153 -1.59 7.53 4.68
CA ILE A 153 -2.01 7.44 3.28
C ILE A 153 -1.60 8.70 2.52
N MET A 154 -0.88 8.51 1.42
CA MET A 154 -0.50 9.56 0.48
C MET A 154 -1.50 9.53 -0.68
N LEU A 155 -2.49 10.43 -0.67
CA LEU A 155 -3.65 10.34 -1.55
C LEU A 155 -3.52 11.26 -2.76
N GLY A 156 -3.52 10.69 -3.96
CA GLY A 156 -3.71 11.37 -5.23
C GLY A 156 -5.09 11.08 -5.79
N GLY A 157 -5.73 12.09 -6.42
CA GLY A 157 -7.03 11.90 -7.05
C GLY A 157 -7.95 13.13 -7.00
N PRO A 158 -9.18 13.03 -7.52
CA PRO A 158 -10.06 14.17 -7.68
C PRO A 158 -10.56 14.71 -6.32
N LYS A 159 -10.11 15.91 -5.94
CA LYS A 159 -10.44 16.58 -4.66
C LYS A 159 -11.94 16.62 -4.37
N ALA A 160 -12.76 16.91 -5.38
CA ALA A 160 -14.21 17.00 -5.25
C ALA A 160 -14.90 15.65 -4.89
N LYS A 161 -14.18 14.54 -4.94
CA LYS A 161 -14.71 13.18 -4.68
C LYS A 161 -14.11 12.53 -3.43
N LEU A 162 -13.32 13.24 -2.63
CA LEU A 162 -12.67 12.71 -1.43
C LEU A 162 -13.65 12.12 -0.42
N SER A 163 -14.81 12.71 -0.24
CA SER A 163 -15.84 12.22 0.67
C SER A 163 -16.29 10.78 0.36
N LYS A 164 -16.21 10.36 -0.90
CA LYS A 164 -16.59 8.99 -1.31
C LYS A 164 -15.67 7.92 -0.77
N VAL A 165 -14.37 8.22 -0.64
CA VAL A 165 -13.35 7.25 -0.23
C VAL A 165 -13.00 7.35 1.25
N LYS A 166 -13.45 8.40 1.93
CA LYS A 166 -13.13 8.69 3.33
C LYS A 166 -13.43 7.50 4.25
N ILE A 167 -14.62 6.92 4.15
CA ILE A 167 -15.04 5.78 4.99
C ILE A 167 -14.14 4.55 4.83
N VAL A 168 -13.58 4.35 3.62
CA VAL A 168 -12.63 3.27 3.34
C VAL A 168 -11.28 3.58 3.96
N LEU A 169 -10.75 4.77 3.69
CA LEU A 169 -9.41 5.16 4.10
C LEU A 169 -9.28 5.29 5.62
N GLU A 170 -10.29 5.82 6.29
CA GLU A 170 -10.32 5.96 7.76
C GLU A 170 -10.39 4.63 8.50
N ALA A 171 -10.84 3.56 7.85
CA ALA A 171 -10.95 2.25 8.50
C ALA A 171 -9.60 1.67 8.95
N TYR A 172 -8.48 2.04 8.30
CA TYR A 172 -7.16 1.47 8.54
C TYR A 172 -6.01 2.49 8.53
N SER A 173 -6.32 3.77 8.69
CA SER A 173 -5.29 4.81 8.71
C SER A 173 -5.39 5.74 9.92
N LYS A 174 -4.25 6.26 10.35
CA LYS A 174 -4.13 7.35 11.32
C LYS A 174 -4.09 8.72 10.66
N SER A 175 -3.68 8.78 9.38
CA SER A 175 -3.58 10.03 8.63
C SER A 175 -3.82 9.82 7.14
N ILE A 176 -4.52 10.77 6.52
CA ILE A 176 -4.81 10.80 5.09
C ILE A 176 -4.42 12.19 4.60
N THR A 177 -3.40 12.26 3.74
CA THR A 177 -2.96 13.53 3.17
C THR A 177 -3.28 13.54 1.68
N HIS A 178 -4.20 14.41 1.26
CA HIS A 178 -4.48 14.63 -0.16
C HIS A 178 -3.40 15.55 -0.74
N ILE A 179 -2.56 14.98 -1.60
CA ILE A 179 -1.39 15.66 -2.18
C ILE A 179 -1.77 16.48 -3.43
N GLY A 180 -2.68 15.93 -4.24
CA GLY A 180 -3.04 16.57 -5.51
C GLY A 180 -3.83 15.64 -6.43
N PRO A 181 -3.84 15.89 -7.75
CA PRO A 181 -4.49 15.02 -8.73
C PRO A 181 -3.90 13.61 -8.76
N SER A 182 -4.53 12.72 -9.52
CA SER A 182 -4.08 11.33 -9.69
C SER A 182 -2.60 11.27 -10.10
N GLY A 183 -1.84 10.35 -9.48
CA GLY A 183 -0.39 10.20 -9.60
C GLY A 183 0.42 10.92 -8.52
N HIS A 184 -0.15 11.92 -7.83
CA HIS A 184 0.57 12.65 -6.79
C HIS A 184 0.79 11.81 -5.52
N GLY A 185 -0.08 10.85 -5.22
CA GLY A 185 0.15 9.85 -4.18
C GLY A 185 1.38 9.00 -4.49
N GLN A 186 1.49 8.48 -5.72
CA GLN A 186 2.64 7.67 -6.16
C GLN A 186 3.93 8.49 -6.18
N LEU A 187 3.92 9.74 -6.67
CA LEU A 187 5.08 10.63 -6.58
C LEU A 187 5.54 10.82 -5.15
N THR A 188 4.61 11.04 -4.22
CA THR A 188 4.93 11.16 -2.80
C THR A 188 5.53 9.87 -2.24
N LYS A 189 5.01 8.71 -2.67
CA LYS A 189 5.60 7.41 -2.28
C LYS A 189 7.00 7.24 -2.84
N MET A 190 7.30 7.67 -4.06
CA MET A 190 8.66 7.66 -4.61
C MET A 190 9.61 8.49 -3.74
N VAL A 191 9.21 9.70 -3.34
CA VAL A 191 9.99 10.54 -2.41
C VAL A 191 10.24 9.81 -1.10
N ASN A 192 9.20 9.21 -0.50
CA ASN A 192 9.32 8.44 0.74
C ASN A 192 10.32 7.29 0.61
N GLN A 193 10.29 6.52 -0.50
CA GLN A 193 11.17 5.36 -0.68
C GLN A 193 12.63 5.78 -0.92
N LEU A 194 12.88 6.86 -1.64
CA LEU A 194 14.21 7.43 -1.81
C LEU A 194 14.80 7.85 -0.45
N CYS A 195 14.03 8.53 0.41
CA CYS A 195 14.46 8.90 1.75
C CYS A 195 14.76 7.67 2.62
N ILE A 196 13.86 6.68 2.66
CA ILE A 196 14.05 5.45 3.46
C ILE A 196 15.32 4.71 3.05
N ALA A 197 15.53 4.50 1.76
CA ALA A 197 16.69 3.77 1.25
C ALA A 197 18.01 4.48 1.62
N SER A 198 18.04 5.82 1.53
CA SER A 198 19.22 6.62 1.90
C SER A 198 19.50 6.59 3.39
N LEU A 199 18.45 6.67 4.23
CA LEU A 199 18.58 6.56 5.68
C LEU A 199 19.15 5.19 6.11
N ILE A 200 18.66 4.10 5.51
CA ILE A 200 19.14 2.74 5.81
C ILE A 200 20.60 2.56 5.36
N GLN A 201 20.98 3.08 4.19
CA GLN A 201 22.36 3.02 3.73
C GLN A 201 23.30 3.74 4.69
N GLY A 202 23.00 4.99 5.06
CA GLY A 202 23.83 5.75 6.00
C GLY A 202 23.91 5.10 7.37
N LEU A 203 22.78 4.55 7.87
CA LEU A 203 22.73 3.84 9.14
C LEU A 203 23.59 2.57 9.09
N SER A 204 23.54 1.81 7.98
CA SER A 204 24.36 0.62 7.78
C SER A 204 25.86 0.92 7.83
N GLU A 205 26.29 1.99 7.15
CA GLU A 205 27.69 2.42 7.12
C GLU A 205 28.17 2.90 8.51
N GLY A 206 27.34 3.69 9.21
CA GLY A 206 27.65 4.15 10.56
C GLY A 206 27.76 3.01 11.57
N ILE A 207 26.86 2.02 11.52
CA ILE A 207 26.93 0.83 12.39
C ILE A 207 28.15 -0.01 12.07
N ALA A 208 28.46 -0.24 10.79
CA ALA A 208 29.61 -1.02 10.38
C ALA A 208 30.93 -0.36 10.84
N LEU A 209 31.07 0.96 10.66
CA LEU A 209 32.23 1.73 11.14
C LEU A 209 32.41 1.59 12.66
N GLY A 210 31.33 1.86 13.42
CA GLY A 210 31.36 1.80 14.89
C GLY A 210 31.70 0.40 15.39
N SER A 211 31.10 -0.63 14.81
CA SER A 211 31.34 -2.03 15.18
C SER A 211 32.78 -2.45 14.90
N LYS A 212 33.35 -2.12 13.74
CA LYS A 212 34.73 -2.40 13.38
C LYS A 212 35.75 -1.58 14.20
N SER A 213 35.31 -0.46 14.75
CA SER A 213 36.10 0.36 15.69
C SER A 213 35.98 -0.10 17.15
N ASN A 214 35.36 -1.25 17.40
CA ASN A 214 35.12 -1.83 18.73
C ASN A 214 34.34 -0.90 19.70
N LEU A 215 33.47 -0.04 19.17
CA LEU A 215 32.59 0.80 19.98
C LEU A 215 31.46 -0.03 20.63
N ASN A 216 31.04 0.37 21.82
CA ASN A 216 29.82 -0.15 22.40
C ASN A 216 28.60 0.46 21.65
N MET A 217 28.03 -0.32 20.71
CA MET A 217 26.99 0.17 19.83
C MET A 217 25.69 0.56 20.55
N ASN A 218 25.41 0.03 21.75
CA ASN A 218 24.29 0.49 22.55
C ASN A 218 24.53 1.93 23.09
N LYS A 219 25.77 2.23 23.55
CA LYS A 219 26.14 3.58 23.96
C LYS A 219 26.18 4.56 22.77
N VAL A 220 26.60 4.08 21.59
CA VAL A 220 26.53 4.88 20.36
C VAL A 220 25.09 5.26 20.06
N LEU A 221 24.17 4.29 20.06
CA LEU A 221 22.75 4.55 19.83
C LEU A 221 22.20 5.57 20.86
N GLU A 222 22.48 5.38 22.15
CA GLU A 222 22.06 6.31 23.20
C GLU A 222 22.54 7.74 22.92
N ALA A 223 23.81 7.89 22.54
CA ALA A 223 24.40 9.19 22.27
C ALA A 223 23.83 9.94 21.07
N ILE A 224 23.44 9.22 20.00
CA ILE A 224 23.02 9.84 18.74
C ILE A 224 21.50 9.86 18.51
N SER A 225 20.72 9.08 19.27
CA SER A 225 19.26 8.96 19.09
C SER A 225 18.48 10.24 19.38
N GLY A 226 19.02 11.14 20.20
CA GLY A 226 18.42 12.46 20.48
C GLY A 226 18.95 13.59 19.60
N GLY A 227 19.86 13.32 18.65
CA GLY A 227 20.53 14.32 17.83
C GLY A 227 19.98 14.39 16.40
N ALA A 228 20.68 15.17 15.55
CA ALA A 228 20.28 15.42 14.17
C ALA A 228 20.29 14.17 13.26
N ALA A 229 20.97 13.09 13.66
CA ALA A 229 20.99 11.83 12.92
C ALA A 229 19.79 10.93 13.21
N GLN A 230 18.95 11.29 14.20
CA GLN A 230 17.78 10.50 14.57
C GLN A 230 16.84 10.29 13.39
N SER A 231 16.28 9.09 13.30
CA SER A 231 15.27 8.73 12.32
C SER A 231 14.44 7.53 12.81
N TRP A 232 13.24 7.35 12.25
CA TRP A 232 12.45 6.16 12.51
C TRP A 232 13.25 4.86 12.22
N GLN A 233 14.10 4.87 11.21
CA GLN A 233 14.96 3.73 10.89
C GLN A 233 15.98 3.46 12.00
N MET A 234 16.60 4.50 12.56
CA MET A 234 17.48 4.35 13.71
C MET A 234 16.75 3.75 14.91
N ASP A 235 15.59 4.29 15.27
CA ASP A 235 14.84 3.85 16.45
C ASP A 235 14.36 2.38 16.33
N ASN A 236 14.02 1.95 15.11
CA ASN A 236 13.35 0.66 14.91
C ASN A 236 14.22 -0.41 14.23
N ARG A 237 15.43 -0.05 13.73
CA ARG A 237 16.29 -0.98 12.99
C ARG A 237 17.71 -1.11 13.55
N PHE A 238 18.22 -0.10 14.24
CA PHE A 238 19.61 -0.09 14.74
C PHE A 238 19.95 -1.36 15.53
N LYS A 239 19.10 -1.75 16.48
CA LYS A 239 19.34 -2.94 17.35
C LYS A 239 19.23 -4.25 16.58
N THR A 240 18.30 -4.38 15.65
CA THR A 240 18.15 -5.60 14.82
C THR A 240 19.30 -5.72 13.82
N MET A 241 19.79 -4.61 13.28
CA MET A 241 20.97 -4.58 12.39
C MET A 241 22.23 -5.08 13.09
N ILE A 242 22.46 -4.67 14.35
CA ILE A 242 23.61 -5.16 15.14
C ILE A 242 23.48 -6.65 15.43
N LYS A 243 22.25 -7.15 15.66
CA LYS A 243 21.99 -8.56 15.96
C LYS A 243 21.99 -9.47 14.73
N GLY A 244 21.95 -8.89 13.52
CA GLY A 244 21.79 -9.66 12.28
C GLY A 244 20.39 -10.27 12.10
N ASP A 245 19.37 -9.65 12.70
CA ASP A 245 17.97 -10.11 12.62
C ASP A 245 17.21 -9.29 11.57
N PHE A 246 16.75 -9.95 10.49
CA PHE A 246 16.16 -9.30 9.32
C PHE A 246 14.88 -10.00 8.80
N ASP A 247 14.39 -11.05 9.48
CA ASP A 247 13.20 -11.80 9.04
C ASP A 247 11.89 -11.12 9.46
N PHE A 248 11.72 -9.88 8.98
CA PHE A 248 10.54 -9.04 9.24
C PHE A 248 10.50 -7.85 8.26
N GLY A 249 9.50 -7.00 8.39
CA GLY A 249 9.47 -5.64 7.85
C GLY A 249 9.18 -5.55 6.36
N PHE A 250 10.05 -4.85 5.61
CA PHE A 250 9.86 -4.52 4.21
C PHE A 250 10.95 -5.15 3.35
N ALA A 251 10.56 -6.10 2.50
CA ALA A 251 11.48 -6.92 1.73
C ALA A 251 12.36 -6.11 0.76
N VAL A 252 13.64 -6.51 0.66
CA VAL A 252 14.63 -5.98 -0.29
C VAL A 252 14.09 -5.93 -1.71
N ASP A 253 13.45 -7.01 -2.20
CA ASP A 253 12.91 -7.06 -3.57
C ASP A 253 11.82 -6.03 -3.82
N LEU A 254 11.03 -5.69 -2.81
CA LEU A 254 10.02 -4.64 -2.91
C LEU A 254 10.67 -3.25 -2.95
N MET A 255 11.75 -3.02 -2.18
CA MET A 255 12.51 -1.78 -2.25
C MET A 255 13.20 -1.63 -3.61
N ILE A 256 13.76 -2.69 -4.17
CA ILE A 256 14.32 -2.70 -5.54
C ILE A 256 13.27 -2.24 -6.55
N LYS A 257 12.06 -2.80 -6.48
CA LYS A 257 10.94 -2.40 -7.34
C LYS A 257 10.63 -0.91 -7.18
N ASP A 258 10.48 -0.45 -5.95
CA ASP A 258 10.10 0.94 -5.66
C ASP A 258 11.18 1.93 -6.13
N LEU A 259 12.47 1.62 -5.89
CA LEU A 259 13.58 2.44 -6.39
C LEU A 259 13.65 2.46 -7.92
N LYS A 260 13.39 1.33 -8.59
CA LYS A 260 13.31 1.30 -10.07
C LYS A 260 12.21 2.22 -10.60
N ILE A 261 11.03 2.24 -9.97
CA ILE A 261 9.93 3.13 -10.32
C ILE A 261 10.37 4.59 -10.17
N ALA A 262 10.95 4.95 -9.01
CA ALA A 262 11.42 6.31 -8.75
C ALA A 262 12.52 6.76 -9.70
N LEU A 263 13.50 5.89 -9.99
CA LEU A 263 14.59 6.18 -10.92
C LEU A 263 14.12 6.26 -12.38
N ASN A 264 13.11 5.51 -12.78
CA ASN A 264 12.51 5.65 -14.09
C ASN A 264 11.78 7.00 -14.21
N GLN A 265 11.08 7.44 -13.15
CA GLN A 265 10.46 8.75 -13.13
C GLN A 265 11.50 9.88 -13.14
N SER A 266 12.61 9.74 -12.40
CA SER A 266 13.67 10.75 -12.39
C SER A 266 14.30 10.96 -13.77
N LYS A 267 14.44 9.90 -14.58
CA LYS A 267 14.91 10.01 -15.96
C LYS A 267 13.99 10.85 -16.85
N LYS A 268 12.66 10.72 -16.66
CA LYS A 268 11.67 11.52 -17.40
C LYS A 268 11.73 13.02 -17.05
N LEU A 269 12.32 13.34 -15.89
CA LEU A 269 12.48 14.71 -15.37
C LEU A 269 13.91 15.23 -15.52
N ASP A 270 14.78 14.52 -16.24
CA ASP A 270 16.22 14.82 -16.39
C ASP A 270 16.95 14.99 -15.06
N LEU A 271 16.47 14.30 -14.00
CA LEU A 271 17.01 14.39 -12.66
C LEU A 271 17.99 13.23 -12.37
N ASN A 272 19.24 13.55 -12.05
CA ASN A 272 20.26 12.56 -11.71
C ASN A 272 20.27 12.24 -10.21
N LEU A 273 19.74 11.07 -9.83
CA LEU A 273 19.73 10.55 -8.46
C LEU A 273 20.89 9.56 -8.27
N SER A 274 22.13 10.05 -8.23
CA SER A 274 23.34 9.22 -8.16
C SER A 274 23.39 8.33 -6.93
N THR A 275 23.09 8.85 -5.75
CA THR A 275 23.03 8.10 -4.49
C THR A 275 22.03 6.96 -4.56
N SER A 276 20.81 7.22 -5.00
CA SER A 276 19.77 6.20 -5.12
C SER A 276 20.10 5.11 -6.14
N LYS A 277 20.82 5.46 -7.23
CA LYS A 277 21.36 4.47 -8.19
C LYS A 277 22.39 3.54 -7.54
N SER A 278 23.28 4.09 -6.70
CA SER A 278 24.26 3.30 -5.95
C SER A 278 23.58 2.37 -4.94
N ILE A 279 22.62 2.86 -4.18
CA ILE A 279 21.85 2.06 -3.22
C ILE A 279 21.07 0.94 -3.92
N LEU A 280 20.45 1.22 -5.08
CA LEU A 280 19.79 0.17 -5.87
C LEU A 280 20.76 -0.94 -6.30
N LYS A 281 22.02 -0.61 -6.65
CA LYS A 281 23.04 -1.64 -6.94
C LYS A 281 23.33 -2.52 -5.72
N ASN A 282 23.38 -1.93 -4.54
CA ASN A 282 23.60 -2.66 -3.29
C ASN A 282 22.43 -3.60 -2.98
N TYR A 283 21.20 -3.13 -3.07
CA TYR A 283 20.03 -4.00 -2.90
C TYR A 283 19.97 -5.13 -3.94
N ASN A 284 20.33 -4.87 -5.20
CA ASN A 284 20.40 -5.92 -6.21
C ASN A 284 21.44 -7.00 -5.84
N LYS A 285 22.60 -6.63 -5.23
CA LYS A 285 23.57 -7.61 -4.74
C LYS A 285 22.96 -8.51 -3.66
N LEU A 286 22.23 -7.95 -2.69
CA LEU A 286 21.53 -8.72 -1.65
C LEU A 286 20.51 -9.69 -2.26
N SER A 287 19.68 -9.22 -3.17
CA SER A 287 18.69 -10.07 -3.83
C SER A 287 19.33 -11.23 -4.58
N LEU A 288 20.45 -10.99 -5.30
CA LEU A 288 21.22 -12.01 -6.01
C LEU A 288 21.87 -13.02 -5.06
N SER A 289 22.19 -12.64 -3.82
CA SER A 289 22.71 -13.53 -2.78
C SER A 289 21.63 -14.34 -2.06
N GLY A 290 20.35 -14.23 -2.47
CA GLY A 290 19.23 -14.95 -1.88
C GLY A 290 18.51 -14.18 -0.75
N ASP A 291 18.93 -12.97 -0.43
CA ASP A 291 18.40 -12.14 0.67
C ASP A 291 17.22 -11.24 0.25
N GLY A 292 16.60 -11.50 -0.90
CA GLY A 292 15.52 -10.67 -1.46
C GLY A 292 14.28 -10.53 -0.57
N ASN A 293 14.02 -11.49 0.30
CA ASN A 293 12.89 -11.50 1.22
C ASN A 293 13.18 -10.85 2.58
N LEU A 294 14.44 -10.56 2.90
CA LEU A 294 14.83 -9.93 4.16
C LEU A 294 14.42 -8.45 4.21
N ASP A 295 14.32 -7.91 5.44
CA ASP A 295 14.06 -6.47 5.63
C ASP A 295 15.16 -5.63 4.97
N THR A 296 14.79 -4.47 4.47
CA THR A 296 15.70 -3.52 3.81
C THR A 296 16.92 -3.16 4.63
N SER A 297 16.85 -3.26 5.95
CA SER A 297 17.99 -3.03 6.87
C SER A 297 19.08 -4.09 6.76
N SER A 298 18.81 -5.23 6.09
CA SER A 298 19.83 -6.25 5.76
C SER A 298 20.94 -5.71 4.85
N LEU A 299 20.82 -4.48 4.34
CA LEU A 299 21.84 -3.78 3.56
C LEU A 299 23.20 -3.77 4.26
N ILE A 300 23.23 -3.74 5.60
CA ILE A 300 24.44 -3.80 6.42
C ILE A 300 25.28 -5.08 6.16
N LYS A 301 24.67 -6.18 5.74
CA LYS A 301 25.36 -7.45 5.42
C LYS A 301 26.43 -7.30 4.34
N LEU A 302 26.33 -6.27 3.49
CA LEU A 302 27.31 -5.99 2.45
C LEU A 302 28.59 -5.33 2.97
N LEU A 303 28.61 -4.92 4.25
CA LEU A 303 29.73 -4.18 4.85
C LEU A 303 30.60 -5.05 5.79
N GLY A 304 30.26 -6.31 5.93
CA GLY A 304 31.05 -7.35 6.62
C GLY A 304 30.82 -7.41 8.09
#